data_e1aa762bba2eeb3a53ae6f0efdc02e0e
#
_entry.id   e1aa762bba2eeb3a53ae6f0efdc02e0e
#
_cell.length_a   1.000
_cell.length_b   1.000
_cell.length_c   1.000
_cell.angle_alpha   90.00
_cell.angle_beta   90.00
_cell.angle_gamma   90.00
#
_symmetry.space_group_name_H-M   'P 1'
#
loop_
_entity.id
_entity.type
_entity.pdbx_description
1 polymer ?
#
loop_
_entity_poly.entity_id
_entity_poly.type
_entity_poly.pdbx_seq_one_letter_code
_entity_poly.pdbx_strand_id
1 'polypeptide(L)'
;MAALDAGPALAPYCALPPEQENRLNVRRIAAILALFPCVLVHAAALDDDARLRAAVDAAVKPVMQAYDVPGMAVAVTVGGRTRYFNYGLASRESGAKVDEHTLFELGSISKTFTATLALDAAAAGKLKLDAHPSTYLPALKGTAVDRATVLDLGTYTVGGLPLQVPDEIEDDAQARTWLQGWQPDAAPASVRRYSNPSIGLLGRAAARALDMDFTAAVQARIFAPLGLKESFYRVPADAMGRYAWGYNDAGKPVRVNPGVFDMEAYGVKSSAADMIRVVQANIAPSGPLQRALEGSHVGYFQAGGMVQGLGWEQYPYPVTQEMLLAGNAETMIRQANPVTRLVPPRAAALATLFNKTGSTGGFGAYVAFVPAREIGVVILANRNFPIPARVKVGHALLGVLVHG
;
A
#
# COMPACT_ATOMS: atom_id res chain seq x y z
N MET A 1 -38.48 13.66 61.28
CA MET A 1 -39.20 12.46 61.75
C MET A 1 -38.48 11.30 61.14
N ALA A 2 -37.61 10.72 61.89
CA ALA A 2 -37.68 9.47 62.65
C ALA A 2 -37.44 8.28 61.72
N ALA A 3 -36.63 7.30 61.89
CA ALA A 3 -35.70 6.80 62.95
C ALA A 3 -35.12 5.52 62.31
N LEU A 4 -33.81 5.27 62.34
CA LEU A 4 -33.09 4.36 63.24
C LEU A 4 -33.66 2.93 63.34
N ASP A 5 -32.83 1.90 62.96
CA ASP A 5 -32.35 0.83 63.85
C ASP A 5 -31.41 -0.09 63.04
N ALA A 6 -30.17 -0.28 63.36
CA ALA A 6 -29.45 -0.96 64.44
C ALA A 6 -29.36 -2.49 64.21
N GLY A 7 -28.10 -2.97 64.10
CA GLY A 7 -27.68 -4.36 63.98
C GLY A 7 -27.90 -5.25 65.22
N PRO A 8 -27.32 -6.43 65.29
CA PRO A 8 -26.17 -6.75 66.16
C PRO A 8 -25.09 -7.66 65.54
N ALA A 9 -23.84 -7.51 65.83
CA ALA A 9 -22.97 -7.89 66.95
C ALA A 9 -22.65 -9.41 67.07
N LEU A 10 -21.36 -9.70 66.73
CA LEU A 10 -20.27 -10.40 67.39
C LEU A 10 -20.46 -11.78 68.04
N ALA A 11 -19.58 -12.66 67.66
CA ALA A 11 -18.48 -13.38 68.33
C ALA A 11 -18.73 -14.90 68.57
N PRO A 12 -17.77 -15.74 69.03
CA PRO A 12 -16.31 -15.70 68.90
C PRO A 12 -15.64 -17.07 68.52
N TYR A 13 -14.33 -17.01 68.25
CA TYR A 13 -13.22 -17.96 68.51
C TYR A 13 -13.51 -19.49 68.69
N CYS A 14 -12.77 -20.28 67.85
CA CYS A 14 -12.15 -21.51 68.36
C CYS A 14 -10.81 -21.72 67.65
N ALA A 15 -9.74 -21.71 68.48
CA ALA A 15 -8.39 -22.04 68.12
C ALA A 15 -8.19 -23.56 68.13
N LEU A 16 -7.39 -24.09 67.16
CA LEU A 16 -6.80 -25.43 67.23
C LEU A 16 -5.28 -25.35 67.02
N PRO A 17 -4.53 -26.29 67.58
CA PRO A 17 -3.14 -26.15 67.93
C PRO A 17 -2.14 -26.50 66.80
N PRO A 18 -0.82 -26.28 66.97
CA PRO A 18 0.20 -26.38 65.95
C PRO A 18 0.66 -27.82 65.75
N GLU A 19 0.76 -28.29 64.53
CA GLU A 19 1.47 -29.51 64.20
C GLU A 19 2.77 -29.21 63.45
N GLN A 20 3.73 -29.93 63.88
CA GLN A 20 5.16 -29.94 63.71
C GLN A 20 5.67 -29.94 62.26
N GLU A 21 6.81 -29.26 62.14
CA GLU A 21 7.75 -29.30 61.01
C GLU A 21 8.06 -30.74 60.54
N ASN A 22 7.99 -30.91 59.22
CA ASN A 22 8.79 -31.93 58.57
C ASN A 22 9.50 -31.28 57.35
N ARG A 23 10.71 -30.78 57.65
CA ARG A 23 11.66 -30.29 56.63
C ARG A 23 12.29 -31.51 56.00
N LEU A 24 11.90 -31.83 54.77
CA LEU A 24 12.68 -32.72 53.90
C LEU A 24 12.62 -32.26 52.42
N ASN A 25 13.76 -31.69 52.03
CA ASN A 25 14.32 -31.70 50.67
C ASN A 25 13.43 -31.53 49.44
N VAL A 26 13.06 -30.31 49.11
CA VAL A 26 12.51 -29.90 47.80
C VAL A 26 13.48 -28.97 47.06
N ARG A 27 14.79 -29.23 47.10
CA ARG A 27 15.77 -28.36 46.40
C ARG A 27 16.48 -29.00 45.20
N ARG A 28 16.02 -30.13 44.66
CA ARG A 28 16.70 -30.77 43.51
C ARG A 28 15.81 -31.22 42.32
N ILE A 29 14.53 -30.82 42.26
CA ILE A 29 13.65 -31.16 41.11
C ILE A 29 13.20 -29.94 40.29
N ALA A 30 13.51 -28.70 40.74
CA ALA A 30 13.07 -27.46 40.03
C ALA A 30 13.99 -27.02 38.88
N ALA A 31 15.06 -27.72 38.56
CA ALA A 31 16.05 -27.27 37.56
C ALA A 31 15.93 -27.96 36.16
N ILE A 32 15.02 -28.93 35.98
CA ILE A 32 14.91 -29.67 34.70
C ILE A 32 13.64 -29.30 33.90
N LEU A 33 12.68 -28.60 34.48
CA LEU A 33 11.41 -28.21 33.79
C LEU A 33 11.40 -26.83 33.14
N ALA A 34 12.45 -26.03 33.26
CA ALA A 34 12.53 -24.68 32.70
C ALA A 34 13.15 -24.60 31.27
N LEU A 35 13.67 -25.70 30.74
CA LEU A 35 14.31 -25.72 29.40
C LEU A 35 13.43 -26.27 28.27
N PHE A 36 12.29 -26.90 28.58
CA PHE A 36 11.45 -27.53 27.56
C PHE A 36 10.51 -26.61 26.77
N PRO A 37 9.96 -25.48 27.29
CA PRO A 37 9.08 -24.63 26.48
C PRO A 37 9.83 -23.85 25.38
N CYS A 38 11.11 -23.54 25.58
CA CYS A 38 11.88 -22.74 24.61
C CYS A 38 12.25 -23.54 23.34
N VAL A 39 12.50 -24.83 23.45
CA VAL A 39 12.87 -25.69 22.31
C VAL A 39 11.66 -26.03 21.46
N LEU A 40 10.48 -26.26 22.06
CA LEU A 40 9.24 -26.55 21.32
C LEU A 40 8.73 -25.32 20.57
N VAL A 41 8.82 -24.13 21.16
CA VAL A 41 8.44 -22.87 20.48
C VAL A 41 9.40 -22.55 19.33
N HIS A 42 10.70 -22.83 19.46
CA HIS A 42 11.66 -22.66 18.37
C HIS A 42 11.43 -23.68 17.22
N ALA A 43 11.13 -24.93 17.56
CA ALA A 43 10.87 -25.96 16.54
C ALA A 43 9.58 -25.68 15.75
N ALA A 44 8.51 -25.24 16.42
CA ALA A 44 7.26 -24.85 15.76
C ALA A 44 7.45 -23.60 14.87
N ALA A 45 8.18 -22.58 15.34
CA ALA A 45 8.47 -21.40 14.55
C ALA A 45 9.35 -21.67 13.32
N LEU A 46 10.30 -22.62 13.41
CA LEU A 46 11.12 -23.06 12.28
C LEU A 46 10.31 -23.85 11.26
N ASP A 47 9.36 -24.66 11.70
CA ASP A 47 8.46 -25.42 10.81
C ASP A 47 7.50 -24.46 10.07
N ASP A 48 6.96 -23.45 10.75
CA ASP A 48 6.11 -22.42 10.16
C ASP A 48 6.87 -21.57 9.13
N ASP A 49 8.12 -21.17 9.41
CA ASP A 49 8.96 -20.43 8.46
C ASP A 49 9.32 -21.30 7.22
N ALA A 50 9.57 -22.58 7.40
CA ALA A 50 9.84 -23.51 6.30
C ALA A 50 8.59 -23.74 5.42
N ARG A 51 7.41 -23.90 6.03
CA ARG A 51 6.13 -24.01 5.32
C ARG A 51 5.81 -22.75 4.56
N LEU A 52 5.96 -21.58 5.17
CA LEU A 52 5.76 -20.29 4.51
C LEU A 52 6.71 -20.14 3.33
N ARG A 53 8.00 -20.47 3.49
CA ARG A 53 9.00 -20.47 2.41
C ARG A 53 8.56 -21.37 1.25
N ALA A 54 8.16 -22.60 1.53
CA ALA A 54 7.71 -23.53 0.51
C ALA A 54 6.47 -23.01 -0.26
N ALA A 55 5.52 -22.41 0.45
CA ALA A 55 4.32 -21.86 -0.15
C ALA A 55 4.62 -20.63 -1.03
N VAL A 56 5.50 -19.74 -0.57
CA VAL A 56 5.96 -18.59 -1.38
C VAL A 56 6.72 -19.05 -2.61
N ASP A 57 7.64 -20.03 -2.47
CA ASP A 57 8.38 -20.60 -3.58
C ASP A 57 7.45 -21.23 -4.63
N ALA A 58 6.41 -21.95 -4.20
CA ALA A 58 5.42 -22.56 -5.07
C ALA A 58 4.58 -21.53 -5.85
N ALA A 59 4.31 -20.36 -5.27
CA ALA A 59 3.59 -19.28 -5.94
C ALA A 59 4.48 -18.46 -6.88
N VAL A 60 5.74 -18.21 -6.51
CA VAL A 60 6.64 -17.26 -7.18
C VAL A 60 7.44 -17.90 -8.30
N LYS A 61 8.10 -19.05 -8.06
CA LYS A 61 9.05 -19.66 -9.02
C LYS A 61 8.42 -20.00 -10.38
N PRO A 62 7.20 -20.58 -10.46
CA PRO A 62 6.56 -20.85 -11.74
C PRO A 62 6.28 -19.58 -12.55
N VAL A 63 5.87 -18.48 -11.89
CA VAL A 63 5.60 -17.20 -12.54
C VAL A 63 6.88 -16.56 -13.04
N MET A 64 7.96 -16.57 -12.27
CA MET A 64 9.26 -16.09 -12.72
C MET A 64 9.74 -16.84 -13.96
N GLN A 65 9.59 -18.14 -13.98
CA GLN A 65 9.96 -18.97 -15.13
C GLN A 65 9.06 -18.71 -16.35
N ALA A 66 7.74 -18.66 -16.17
CA ALA A 66 6.78 -18.50 -17.26
C ALA A 66 6.92 -17.13 -17.98
N TYR A 67 7.33 -16.11 -17.26
CA TYR A 67 7.44 -14.74 -17.79
C TYR A 67 8.89 -14.24 -17.88
N ASP A 68 9.87 -15.11 -17.74
CA ASP A 68 11.31 -14.78 -17.80
C ASP A 68 11.66 -13.58 -16.88
N VAL A 69 11.11 -13.54 -15.66
CA VAL A 69 11.38 -12.49 -14.68
C VAL A 69 12.78 -12.70 -14.09
N PRO A 70 13.74 -11.79 -14.32
CA PRO A 70 15.12 -12.01 -13.90
C PRO A 70 15.29 -11.96 -12.39
N GLY A 71 14.54 -11.10 -11.70
CA GLY A 71 14.61 -10.92 -10.27
C GLY A 71 13.28 -10.46 -9.66
N MET A 72 13.03 -10.92 -8.45
CA MET A 72 11.83 -10.58 -7.69
C MET A 72 12.13 -10.51 -6.19
N ALA A 73 11.68 -9.44 -5.54
CA ALA A 73 11.64 -9.32 -4.09
C ALA A 73 10.19 -9.44 -3.61
N VAL A 74 9.95 -10.33 -2.67
CA VAL A 74 8.65 -10.52 -2.01
C VAL A 74 8.82 -10.26 -0.54
N ALA A 75 7.98 -9.40 0.04
CA ALA A 75 7.87 -9.22 1.47
C ALA A 75 6.45 -9.53 1.92
N VAL A 76 6.33 -10.20 3.05
CA VAL A 76 5.04 -10.47 3.69
C VAL A 76 5.06 -10.00 5.13
N THR A 77 3.90 -9.62 5.66
CA THR A 77 3.73 -9.32 7.08
C THR A 77 2.53 -10.05 7.65
N VAL A 78 2.67 -10.56 8.88
CA VAL A 78 1.60 -11.18 9.66
C VAL A 78 1.76 -10.72 11.10
N GLY A 79 0.75 -10.09 11.69
CA GLY A 79 0.80 -9.59 13.06
C GLY A 79 2.02 -8.69 13.32
N GLY A 80 2.40 -7.86 12.36
CA GLY A 80 3.57 -6.97 12.43
C GLY A 80 4.93 -7.65 12.18
N ARG A 81 4.99 -8.98 12.05
CA ARG A 81 6.24 -9.70 11.73
C ARG A 81 6.47 -9.75 10.23
N THR A 82 7.65 -9.35 9.79
CA THR A 82 8.05 -9.34 8.38
C THR A 82 8.91 -10.55 8.01
N ARG A 83 8.71 -11.07 6.79
CA ARG A 83 9.58 -12.07 6.14
C ARG A 83 9.86 -11.63 4.71
N TYR A 84 11.11 -11.84 4.27
CA TYR A 84 11.58 -11.50 2.92
C TYR A 84 11.95 -12.75 2.14
N PHE A 85 11.63 -12.75 0.85
CA PHE A 85 11.91 -13.82 -0.10
C PHE A 85 12.43 -13.19 -1.38
N ASN A 86 13.73 -13.31 -1.60
CA ASN A 86 14.43 -12.66 -2.69
C ASN A 86 14.87 -13.70 -3.71
N TYR A 87 14.65 -13.42 -5.00
CA TYR A 87 14.89 -14.36 -6.09
C TYR A 87 15.64 -13.69 -7.22
N GLY A 88 16.59 -14.44 -7.82
CA GLY A 88 17.23 -14.09 -9.07
C GLY A 88 18.14 -12.86 -9.03
N LEU A 89 18.17 -12.10 -10.12
CA LEU A 89 19.16 -11.06 -10.39
C LEU A 89 18.52 -9.66 -10.50
N ALA A 90 19.11 -8.70 -9.80
CA ALA A 90 18.83 -7.28 -9.97
C ALA A 90 19.39 -6.73 -11.29
N SER A 91 20.49 -7.34 -11.80
CA SER A 91 21.09 -7.04 -13.08
C SER A 91 21.65 -8.32 -13.71
N ARG A 92 21.22 -8.64 -14.92
CA ARG A 92 21.77 -9.77 -15.71
C ARG A 92 23.22 -9.52 -16.10
N GLU A 93 23.59 -8.26 -16.37
CA GLU A 93 24.91 -7.88 -16.84
C GLU A 93 25.96 -8.02 -15.75
N SER A 94 25.70 -7.47 -14.56
CA SER A 94 26.64 -7.53 -13.43
C SER A 94 26.54 -8.80 -12.59
N GLY A 95 25.47 -9.60 -12.74
CA GLY A 95 25.19 -10.75 -11.88
C GLY A 95 24.74 -10.38 -10.47
N ALA A 96 24.45 -9.10 -10.19
CA ALA A 96 23.99 -8.62 -8.89
C ALA A 96 22.67 -9.33 -8.52
N LYS A 97 22.62 -9.90 -7.32
CA LYS A 97 21.42 -10.61 -6.81
C LYS A 97 20.41 -9.63 -6.23
N VAL A 98 19.15 -10.04 -6.25
CA VAL A 98 18.08 -9.35 -5.55
C VAL A 98 18.20 -9.63 -4.04
N ASP A 99 18.04 -8.57 -3.26
CA ASP A 99 17.84 -8.60 -1.81
C ASP A 99 16.66 -7.69 -1.42
N GLU A 100 16.33 -7.62 -0.14
CA GLU A 100 15.24 -6.79 0.39
C GLU A 100 15.50 -5.28 0.27
N HIS A 101 16.75 -4.87 0.01
CA HIS A 101 17.20 -3.49 -0.16
C HIS A 101 17.37 -3.08 -1.62
N THR A 102 17.19 -4.02 -2.55
CA THR A 102 17.22 -3.74 -3.99
C THR A 102 16.10 -2.78 -4.36
N LEU A 103 16.43 -1.72 -5.12
CA LEU A 103 15.48 -0.71 -5.55
C LEU A 103 14.80 -1.12 -6.84
N PHE A 104 13.47 -1.09 -6.83
CA PHE A 104 12.61 -1.33 -7.99
C PHE A 104 11.76 -0.09 -8.28
N GLU A 105 11.42 0.12 -9.54
CA GLU A 105 10.41 1.10 -9.91
C GLU A 105 9.03 0.61 -9.47
N LEU A 106 8.34 1.42 -8.70
CA LEU A 106 7.02 1.07 -8.18
C LEU A 106 5.90 1.25 -9.20
N GLY A 107 6.16 2.03 -10.26
CA GLY A 107 5.12 2.40 -11.21
C GLY A 107 3.94 3.03 -10.48
N SER A 108 2.73 2.64 -10.85
CA SER A 108 1.49 3.23 -10.31
C SER A 108 1.24 3.02 -8.81
N ILE A 109 2.05 2.24 -8.10
CA ILE A 109 2.00 2.22 -6.62
C ILE A 109 2.42 3.60 -6.06
N SER A 110 3.22 4.38 -6.79
CA SER A 110 3.56 5.77 -6.45
C SER A 110 2.33 6.64 -6.15
N LYS A 111 1.19 6.37 -6.78
CA LYS A 111 -0.06 7.09 -6.57
C LYS A 111 -0.60 7.00 -5.14
N THR A 112 -0.22 5.95 -4.41
CA THR A 112 -0.61 5.84 -3.00
C THR A 112 0.07 6.90 -2.15
N PHE A 113 1.32 7.25 -2.46
CA PHE A 113 2.03 8.35 -1.78
C PHE A 113 1.44 9.71 -2.13
N THR A 114 1.08 9.93 -3.40
CA THR A 114 0.41 11.14 -3.85
C THR A 114 -0.94 11.34 -3.15
N ALA A 115 -1.74 10.28 -3.06
CA ALA A 115 -3.01 10.29 -2.35
C ALA A 115 -2.82 10.53 -0.84
N THR A 116 -1.82 9.89 -0.23
CA THR A 116 -1.50 10.10 1.19
C THR A 116 -1.07 11.55 1.46
N LEU A 117 -0.27 12.18 0.57
CA LEU A 117 0.09 13.59 0.68
C LEU A 117 -1.13 14.50 0.62
N ALA A 118 -2.06 14.23 -0.30
CA ALA A 118 -3.30 15.01 -0.40
C ALA A 118 -4.16 14.88 0.86
N LEU A 119 -4.25 13.67 1.42
CA LEU A 119 -4.95 13.39 2.67
C LEU A 119 -4.27 14.01 3.90
N ASP A 120 -2.94 14.04 3.92
CA ASP A 120 -2.17 14.73 4.95
C ASP A 120 -2.38 16.25 4.89
N ALA A 121 -2.38 16.84 3.69
CA ALA A 121 -2.74 18.24 3.49
C ALA A 121 -4.20 18.53 3.93
N ALA A 122 -5.12 17.59 3.67
CA ALA A 122 -6.52 17.72 4.10
C ALA A 122 -6.64 17.60 5.63
N ALA A 123 -5.94 16.67 6.25
CA ALA A 123 -5.90 16.51 7.72
C ALA A 123 -5.32 17.74 8.42
N ALA A 124 -4.38 18.44 7.75
CA ALA A 124 -3.81 19.72 8.20
C ALA A 124 -4.73 20.93 7.91
N GLY A 125 -5.92 20.74 7.32
CA GLY A 125 -6.85 21.80 6.96
C GLY A 125 -6.39 22.69 5.79
N LYS A 126 -5.36 22.28 5.05
CA LYS A 126 -4.77 23.01 3.93
C LYS A 126 -5.44 22.69 2.59
N LEU A 127 -5.92 21.46 2.43
CA LEU A 127 -6.61 20.99 1.23
C LEU A 127 -8.06 20.61 1.57
N LYS A 128 -9.00 20.96 0.69
CA LYS A 128 -10.40 20.51 0.79
C LYS A 128 -10.70 19.60 -0.40
N LEU A 129 -11.14 18.38 -0.12
CA LEU A 129 -11.42 17.39 -1.17
C LEU A 129 -12.64 17.75 -2.03
N ASP A 130 -13.57 18.53 -1.49
CA ASP A 130 -14.78 19.03 -2.17
C ASP A 130 -14.56 20.36 -2.90
N ALA A 131 -13.38 20.99 -2.77
CA ALA A 131 -13.07 22.21 -3.49
C ALA A 131 -12.83 21.94 -4.98
N HIS A 132 -13.00 22.98 -5.81
CA HIS A 132 -12.60 22.95 -7.20
C HIS A 132 -11.08 22.97 -7.36
N PRO A 133 -10.51 22.28 -8.37
CA PRO A 133 -9.07 22.25 -8.63
C PRO A 133 -8.42 23.64 -8.73
N SER A 134 -9.13 24.63 -9.30
CA SER A 134 -8.63 26.01 -9.45
C SER A 134 -8.36 26.73 -8.14
N THR A 135 -8.93 26.26 -7.02
CA THR A 135 -8.62 26.78 -5.68
C THR A 135 -7.11 26.69 -5.38
N TYR A 136 -6.46 25.61 -5.86
CA TYR A 136 -5.04 25.34 -5.65
C TYR A 136 -4.22 25.52 -6.93
N LEU A 137 -4.82 25.32 -8.09
CA LEU A 137 -4.23 25.41 -9.42
C LEU A 137 -4.95 26.47 -10.25
N PRO A 138 -4.68 27.78 -10.03
CA PRO A 138 -5.46 28.87 -10.64
C PRO A 138 -5.52 28.85 -12.18
N ALA A 139 -4.51 28.23 -12.82
CA ALA A 139 -4.47 28.07 -14.28
C ALA A 139 -5.60 27.18 -14.84
N LEU A 140 -6.27 26.40 -13.99
CA LEU A 140 -7.42 25.57 -14.37
C LEU A 140 -8.76 26.28 -14.27
N LYS A 141 -8.80 27.52 -13.76
CA LYS A 141 -10.05 28.26 -13.58
C LYS A 141 -10.81 28.39 -14.90
N GLY A 142 -12.07 27.99 -14.88
CA GLY A 142 -12.96 28.02 -16.04
C GLY A 142 -12.75 26.93 -17.07
N THR A 143 -11.77 26.03 -16.88
CA THR A 143 -11.58 24.85 -17.73
C THR A 143 -12.61 23.75 -17.43
N ALA A 144 -12.70 22.74 -18.30
CA ALA A 144 -13.56 21.59 -18.06
C ALA A 144 -13.13 20.77 -16.83
N VAL A 145 -11.82 20.70 -16.55
CA VAL A 145 -11.26 20.05 -15.33
C VAL A 145 -11.76 20.71 -14.06
N ASP A 146 -11.96 22.03 -14.08
CA ASP A 146 -12.40 22.80 -12.91
C ASP A 146 -13.86 22.57 -12.51
N ARG A 147 -14.65 21.88 -13.34
CA ARG A 147 -16.01 21.43 -12.98
C ARG A 147 -16.04 20.27 -12.00
N ALA A 148 -14.94 19.54 -11.91
CA ALA A 148 -14.73 18.45 -10.96
C ALA A 148 -14.29 18.97 -9.59
N THR A 149 -14.17 18.09 -8.62
CA THR A 149 -13.59 18.36 -7.31
C THR A 149 -12.17 17.82 -7.20
N VAL A 150 -11.42 18.24 -6.19
CA VAL A 150 -10.11 17.65 -5.85
C VAL A 150 -10.24 16.15 -5.58
N LEU A 151 -11.35 15.69 -4.99
CA LEU A 151 -11.64 14.27 -4.81
C LEU A 151 -11.72 13.55 -6.17
N ASP A 152 -12.39 14.14 -7.15
CA ASP A 152 -12.53 13.53 -8.48
C ASP A 152 -11.19 13.38 -9.20
N LEU A 153 -10.22 14.27 -8.94
CA LEU A 153 -8.84 14.09 -9.41
C LEU A 153 -8.22 12.80 -8.88
N GLY A 154 -8.37 12.53 -7.58
CA GLY A 154 -7.78 11.37 -6.92
C GLY A 154 -8.50 10.04 -7.16
N THR A 155 -9.78 10.12 -7.53
CA THR A 155 -10.62 8.95 -7.82
C THR A 155 -10.79 8.68 -9.31
N TYR A 156 -10.14 9.50 -10.16
CA TYR A 156 -10.19 9.38 -11.64
C TYR A 156 -11.59 9.61 -12.22
N THR A 157 -12.41 10.41 -11.56
CA THR A 157 -13.81 10.64 -11.92
C THR A 157 -14.07 12.05 -12.48
N VAL A 158 -13.04 12.68 -13.05
CA VAL A 158 -13.09 14.04 -13.63
C VAL A 158 -14.01 14.13 -14.88
N GLY A 159 -14.29 12.98 -15.51
CA GLY A 159 -15.12 12.92 -16.73
C GLY A 159 -14.35 12.46 -17.97
N GLY A 160 -13.26 11.65 -17.78
CA GLY A 160 -12.62 10.96 -18.92
C GLY A 160 -11.22 11.42 -19.29
N LEU A 161 -10.45 12.05 -18.36
CA LEU A 161 -9.01 12.31 -18.61
C LEU A 161 -8.30 11.01 -19.02
N PRO A 162 -7.45 11.02 -20.05
CA PRO A 162 -6.80 9.82 -20.57
C PRO A 162 -5.79 9.24 -19.57
N LEU A 163 -5.34 8.00 -19.84
CA LEU A 163 -4.31 7.31 -19.04
C LEU A 163 -3.01 8.11 -18.98
N GLN A 164 -2.57 8.63 -20.13
CA GLN A 164 -1.37 9.45 -20.28
C GLN A 164 -1.74 10.77 -20.96
N VAL A 165 -0.91 11.79 -20.81
CA VAL A 165 -0.94 12.93 -21.72
C VAL A 165 -0.64 12.44 -23.14
N PRO A 166 -1.11 13.13 -24.20
CA PRO A 166 -0.68 12.86 -25.57
C PRO A 166 0.85 12.91 -25.72
N ASP A 167 1.38 12.09 -26.62
CA ASP A 167 2.85 11.91 -26.77
C ASP A 167 3.60 13.19 -27.14
N GLU A 168 2.91 14.15 -27.80
CA GLU A 168 3.44 15.47 -28.13
C GLU A 168 3.57 16.43 -26.94
N ILE A 169 3.06 16.06 -25.77
CA ILE A 169 3.15 16.87 -24.55
C ILE A 169 4.41 16.47 -23.76
N GLU A 170 5.43 17.29 -23.88
CA GLU A 170 6.76 17.01 -23.32
C GLU A 170 7.06 17.75 -22.01
N ASP A 171 6.33 18.86 -21.75
CA ASP A 171 6.55 19.72 -20.59
C ASP A 171 5.26 20.22 -19.93
N ASP A 172 5.44 20.89 -18.79
CA ASP A 172 4.34 21.41 -17.97
C ASP A 172 3.59 22.58 -18.63
N ALA A 173 4.22 23.33 -19.52
CA ALA A 173 3.57 24.44 -20.22
C ALA A 173 2.61 23.90 -21.30
N GLN A 174 3.07 22.91 -22.05
CA GLN A 174 2.26 22.20 -23.04
C GLN A 174 1.11 21.44 -22.37
N ALA A 175 1.37 20.75 -21.25
CA ALA A 175 0.34 20.07 -20.47
C ALA A 175 -0.74 21.03 -19.96
N ARG A 176 -0.35 22.23 -19.53
CA ARG A 176 -1.30 23.27 -19.11
C ARG A 176 -2.19 23.71 -20.27
N THR A 177 -1.59 23.99 -21.43
CA THR A 177 -2.31 24.39 -22.64
C THR A 177 -3.29 23.28 -23.08
N TRP A 178 -2.86 22.03 -23.07
CA TRP A 178 -3.70 20.87 -23.36
C TRP A 178 -4.88 20.77 -22.40
N LEU A 179 -4.64 20.89 -21.08
CA LEU A 179 -5.70 20.84 -20.06
C LEU A 179 -6.71 21.97 -20.21
N GLN A 180 -6.28 23.16 -20.67
CA GLN A 180 -7.18 24.28 -20.94
C GLN A 180 -8.13 24.00 -22.11
N GLY A 181 -7.68 23.27 -23.11
CA GLY A 181 -8.49 22.86 -24.28
C GLY A 181 -9.21 21.52 -24.14
N TRP A 182 -8.89 20.74 -23.10
CA TRP A 182 -9.47 19.40 -22.92
C TRP A 182 -10.98 19.47 -22.69
N GLN A 183 -11.72 18.53 -23.36
CA GLN A 183 -13.16 18.37 -23.17
C GLN A 183 -13.46 16.99 -22.60
N PRO A 184 -14.37 16.88 -21.62
CA PRO A 184 -14.72 15.61 -21.00
C PRO A 184 -15.67 14.81 -21.90
N ASP A 185 -15.52 13.48 -21.88
CA ASP A 185 -16.41 12.53 -22.53
C ASP A 185 -17.68 12.26 -21.69
N ALA A 186 -17.65 12.60 -20.40
CA ALA A 186 -18.73 12.36 -19.45
C ALA A 186 -18.77 13.44 -18.36
N ALA A 187 -19.87 13.53 -17.62
CA ALA A 187 -19.95 14.41 -16.46
C ALA A 187 -18.99 13.95 -15.34
N PRO A 188 -18.46 14.88 -14.51
CA PRO A 188 -17.73 14.49 -13.31
C PRO A 188 -18.57 13.54 -12.43
N ALA A 189 -17.88 12.61 -11.75
CA ALA A 189 -18.45 11.60 -10.86
C ALA A 189 -19.38 10.56 -11.53
N SER A 190 -19.43 10.49 -12.87
CA SER A 190 -20.27 9.50 -13.60
C SER A 190 -19.48 8.31 -14.14
N VAL A 191 -18.20 8.51 -14.47
CA VAL A 191 -17.31 7.45 -14.97
C VAL A 191 -15.95 7.56 -14.27
N ARG A 192 -15.32 6.39 -14.04
CA ARG A 192 -13.92 6.27 -13.66
C ARG A 192 -13.11 5.92 -14.91
N ARG A 193 -12.20 6.79 -15.28
CA ARG A 193 -11.16 6.50 -16.29
C ARG A 193 -9.80 6.71 -15.64
N TYR A 194 -9.06 5.60 -15.45
CA TYR A 194 -7.77 5.63 -14.78
C TYR A 194 -6.79 6.55 -15.53
N SER A 195 -6.17 7.50 -14.81
CA SER A 195 -5.49 8.64 -15.42
C SER A 195 -4.30 9.11 -14.61
N ASN A 196 -3.12 9.19 -15.27
CA ASN A 196 -1.93 9.80 -14.70
C ASN A 196 -2.06 11.33 -14.60
N PRO A 197 -2.59 12.05 -15.62
CA PRO A 197 -2.88 13.48 -15.48
C PRO A 197 -3.82 13.80 -14.31
N SER A 198 -4.86 12.99 -14.09
CA SER A 198 -5.82 13.21 -13.00
C SER A 198 -5.13 13.20 -11.63
N ILE A 199 -4.43 12.11 -11.32
CA ILE A 199 -3.70 11.99 -10.03
C ILE A 199 -2.51 12.96 -9.95
N GLY A 200 -1.90 13.29 -11.09
CA GLY A 200 -0.87 14.30 -11.18
C GLY A 200 -1.35 15.67 -10.71
N LEU A 201 -2.54 16.06 -11.16
CA LEU A 201 -3.18 17.30 -10.71
C LEU A 201 -3.52 17.26 -9.22
N LEU A 202 -3.95 16.10 -8.67
CA LEU A 202 -4.13 15.96 -7.22
C LEU A 202 -2.82 16.21 -6.47
N GLY A 203 -1.71 15.61 -6.92
CA GLY A 203 -0.40 15.80 -6.30
C GLY A 203 0.05 17.26 -6.33
N ARG A 204 -0.12 17.93 -7.47
CA ARG A 204 0.20 19.34 -7.62
C ARG A 204 -0.70 20.23 -6.73
N ALA A 205 -1.99 19.93 -6.64
CA ALA A 205 -2.91 20.64 -5.75
C ALA A 205 -2.50 20.49 -4.28
N ALA A 206 -2.12 19.28 -3.85
CA ALA A 206 -1.64 19.01 -2.51
C ALA A 206 -0.34 19.76 -2.20
N ALA A 207 0.64 19.72 -3.11
CA ALA A 207 1.90 20.42 -2.97
C ALA A 207 1.70 21.95 -2.86
N ARG A 208 0.85 22.51 -3.71
CA ARG A 208 0.48 23.95 -3.66
C ARG A 208 -0.25 24.31 -2.37
N ALA A 209 -1.16 23.46 -1.90
CA ALA A 209 -1.86 23.68 -0.63
C ALA A 209 -0.89 23.71 0.58
N LEU A 210 0.20 22.96 0.49
CA LEU A 210 1.26 22.89 1.49
C LEU A 210 2.36 23.96 1.30
N ASP A 211 2.33 24.70 0.17
CA ASP A 211 3.38 25.63 -0.26
C ASP A 211 4.77 24.96 -0.34
N MET A 212 4.82 23.77 -0.93
CA MET A 212 6.04 22.96 -1.08
C MET A 212 6.19 22.47 -2.51
N ASP A 213 7.43 22.09 -2.92
CA ASP A 213 7.66 21.23 -4.06
C ASP A 213 7.06 19.83 -3.78
N PHE A 214 6.48 19.20 -4.82
CA PHE A 214 5.79 17.91 -4.64
C PHE A 214 6.72 16.82 -4.08
N THR A 215 7.91 16.66 -4.66
CA THR A 215 8.84 15.60 -4.24
C THR A 215 9.40 15.88 -2.86
N ALA A 216 9.72 17.14 -2.55
CA ALA A 216 10.13 17.57 -1.24
C ALA A 216 9.02 17.34 -0.19
N ALA A 217 7.77 17.64 -0.54
CA ALA A 217 6.62 17.41 0.34
C ALA A 217 6.44 15.92 0.66
N VAL A 218 6.48 15.04 -0.35
CA VAL A 218 6.38 13.58 -0.10
C VAL A 218 7.54 13.08 0.74
N GLN A 219 8.77 13.51 0.46
CA GLN A 219 9.94 13.10 1.26
C GLN A 219 9.83 13.53 2.72
N ALA A 220 9.48 14.79 2.97
CA ALA A 220 9.43 15.33 4.33
C ALA A 220 8.22 14.85 5.12
N ARG A 221 7.05 14.75 4.47
CA ARG A 221 5.78 14.52 5.15
C ARG A 221 5.31 13.08 5.12
N ILE A 222 5.81 12.26 4.18
CA ILE A 222 5.40 10.86 4.03
C ILE A 222 6.58 9.92 4.25
N PHE A 223 7.68 10.03 3.48
CA PHE A 223 8.79 9.09 3.57
C PHE A 223 9.49 9.15 4.93
N ALA A 224 9.83 10.33 5.40
CA ALA A 224 10.53 10.51 6.67
C ALA A 224 9.71 10.02 7.88
N PRO A 225 8.42 10.37 8.07
CA PRO A 225 7.61 9.86 9.18
C PRO A 225 7.38 8.35 9.14
N LEU A 226 7.34 7.73 7.94
CA LEU A 226 7.24 6.27 7.79
C LEU A 226 8.60 5.56 7.92
N GLY A 227 9.70 6.31 8.06
CA GLY A 227 11.05 5.75 8.15
C GLY A 227 11.54 5.11 6.85
N LEU A 228 11.03 5.56 5.69
CA LEU A 228 11.42 5.05 4.38
C LEU A 228 12.77 5.67 3.97
N LYS A 229 13.83 4.89 4.09
CA LYS A 229 15.20 5.32 3.82
C LYS A 229 15.69 4.94 2.41
N GLU A 230 14.93 4.11 1.73
CA GLU A 230 15.24 3.50 0.45
C GLU A 230 14.14 3.78 -0.58
N SER A 231 13.44 4.90 -0.40
CA SER A 231 12.36 5.36 -1.29
C SER A 231 12.75 6.71 -1.89
N PHE A 232 12.80 6.77 -3.22
CA PHE A 232 13.35 7.92 -3.94
C PHE A 232 12.53 8.25 -5.18
N TYR A 233 12.38 9.53 -5.48
CA TYR A 233 11.99 9.99 -6.81
C TYR A 233 13.20 10.00 -7.76
N ARG A 234 14.34 10.44 -7.26
CA ARG A 234 15.64 10.37 -7.95
C ARG A 234 16.60 9.59 -7.06
N VAL A 235 17.06 8.45 -7.54
CA VAL A 235 17.98 7.59 -6.79
C VAL A 235 19.32 8.33 -6.65
N PRO A 236 19.81 8.56 -5.43
CA PRO A 236 21.07 9.25 -5.20
C PRO A 236 22.27 8.35 -5.62
N ALA A 237 23.41 8.97 -5.85
CA ALA A 237 24.58 8.30 -6.42
C ALA A 237 25.06 7.10 -5.58
N ASP A 238 25.03 7.21 -4.26
CA ASP A 238 25.39 6.16 -3.29
C ASP A 238 24.41 4.99 -3.27
N ALA A 239 23.16 5.18 -3.72
CA ALA A 239 22.16 4.13 -3.83
C ALA A 239 22.03 3.53 -5.23
N MET A 240 22.70 4.10 -6.25
CA MET A 240 22.60 3.64 -7.64
C MET A 240 23.04 2.18 -7.84
N GLY A 241 23.96 1.68 -7.03
CA GLY A 241 24.42 0.29 -7.08
C GLY A 241 23.33 -0.72 -6.69
N ARG A 242 22.31 -0.30 -5.92
CA ARG A 242 21.16 -1.11 -5.51
C ARG A 242 19.95 -0.96 -6.45
N TYR A 243 20.00 -0.03 -7.42
CA TYR A 243 18.90 0.17 -8.35
C TYR A 243 18.96 -0.86 -9.47
N ALA A 244 18.01 -1.81 -9.44
CA ALA A 244 17.91 -2.87 -10.43
C ALA A 244 17.78 -2.32 -11.86
N TRP A 245 18.21 -3.11 -12.84
CA TRP A 245 17.79 -2.95 -14.22
C TRP A 245 16.48 -3.66 -14.45
N GLY A 246 15.51 -2.93 -14.99
CA GLY A 246 14.29 -3.51 -15.52
C GLY A 246 14.53 -4.12 -16.89
N TYR A 247 13.70 -5.07 -17.29
CA TYR A 247 13.83 -5.72 -18.60
C TYR A 247 12.51 -5.62 -19.35
N ASN A 248 12.55 -5.05 -20.56
CA ASN A 248 11.39 -4.96 -21.45
C ASN A 248 11.09 -6.30 -22.12
N ASP A 249 10.03 -6.35 -22.95
CA ASP A 249 9.60 -7.58 -23.64
C ASP A 249 10.69 -8.19 -24.55
N ALA A 250 11.56 -7.35 -25.10
CA ALA A 250 12.72 -7.78 -25.88
C ALA A 250 13.92 -8.22 -25.01
N GLY A 251 13.78 -8.24 -23.67
CA GLY A 251 14.86 -8.59 -22.75
C GLY A 251 15.96 -7.52 -22.62
N LYS A 252 15.76 -6.31 -23.16
CA LYS A 252 16.72 -5.21 -23.05
C LYS A 252 16.60 -4.53 -21.68
N PRO A 253 17.74 -4.14 -21.07
CA PRO A 253 17.73 -3.39 -19.83
C PRO A 253 17.16 -1.99 -20.06
N VAL A 254 16.22 -1.60 -19.21
CA VAL A 254 15.54 -0.29 -19.27
C VAL A 254 15.31 0.26 -17.87
N ARG A 255 15.17 1.57 -17.79
CA ARG A 255 14.66 2.32 -16.63
C ARG A 255 13.67 3.35 -17.13
N VAL A 256 12.74 3.76 -16.25
CA VAL A 256 11.70 4.72 -16.61
C VAL A 256 12.32 6.05 -17.02
N ASN A 257 11.85 6.59 -18.15
CA ASN A 257 12.18 7.94 -18.58
C ASN A 257 11.28 8.95 -17.83
N PRO A 258 11.81 10.12 -17.48
CA PRO A 258 10.99 11.23 -16.99
C PRO A 258 9.91 11.63 -18.00
N GLY A 259 8.78 12.12 -17.49
CA GLY A 259 7.67 12.62 -18.31
C GLY A 259 6.76 13.52 -17.49
N VAL A 260 5.81 14.16 -18.14
CA VAL A 260 4.84 15.02 -17.46
C VAL A 260 4.00 14.17 -16.49
N PHE A 261 3.86 14.62 -15.25
CA PHE A 261 3.20 13.93 -14.14
C PHE A 261 3.88 12.62 -13.69
N ASP A 262 5.10 12.36 -14.10
CA ASP A 262 5.83 11.12 -13.72
C ASP A 262 6.01 11.01 -12.20
N MET A 263 6.45 12.08 -11.55
CA MET A 263 6.70 12.10 -10.11
C MET A 263 5.41 11.76 -9.33
N GLU A 264 4.32 12.38 -9.65
CA GLU A 264 3.04 12.18 -8.98
C GLU A 264 2.41 10.81 -9.29
N ALA A 265 2.64 10.27 -10.48
CA ALA A 265 1.90 9.12 -10.98
C ALA A 265 2.64 7.78 -10.90
N TYR A 266 3.97 7.74 -11.12
CA TYR A 266 4.74 6.49 -11.25
C TYR A 266 6.23 6.61 -10.93
N GLY A 267 6.70 7.74 -10.42
CA GLY A 267 8.11 8.10 -10.33
C GLY A 267 8.89 7.52 -9.14
N VAL A 268 8.26 6.85 -8.18
CA VAL A 268 8.94 6.33 -6.99
C VAL A 268 9.71 5.04 -7.29
N LYS A 269 10.96 4.98 -6.81
CA LYS A 269 11.78 3.77 -6.70
C LYS A 269 11.89 3.42 -5.23
N SER A 270 11.70 2.15 -4.88
CA SER A 270 11.72 1.71 -3.48
C SER A 270 12.16 0.25 -3.35
N SER A 271 12.45 -0.15 -2.13
CA SER A 271 12.82 -1.51 -1.76
C SER A 271 11.63 -2.29 -1.15
N ALA A 272 11.76 -3.62 -1.08
CA ALA A 272 10.78 -4.44 -0.36
C ALA A 272 10.78 -4.12 1.14
N ALA A 273 11.94 -3.75 1.71
CA ALA A 273 12.09 -3.35 3.10
C ALA A 273 11.30 -2.08 3.43
N ASP A 274 11.32 -1.08 2.56
CA ASP A 274 10.53 0.14 2.75
C ASP A 274 9.04 -0.11 2.47
N MET A 275 8.72 -0.82 1.38
CA MET A 275 7.33 -1.03 0.99
C MET A 275 6.53 -1.85 2.00
N ILE A 276 7.16 -2.80 2.70
CA ILE A 276 6.45 -3.54 3.75
C ILE A 276 6.15 -2.66 4.97
N ARG A 277 6.98 -1.64 5.26
CA ARG A 277 6.69 -0.61 6.28
C ARG A 277 5.46 0.21 5.90
N VAL A 278 5.32 0.56 4.60
CA VAL A 278 4.12 1.24 4.08
C VAL A 278 2.88 0.37 4.31
N VAL A 279 2.97 -0.93 4.04
CA VAL A 279 1.89 -1.88 4.28
C VAL A 279 1.55 -1.97 5.76
N GLN A 280 2.54 -2.11 6.64
CA GLN A 280 2.33 -2.17 8.09
C GLN A 280 1.70 -0.88 8.64
N ALA A 281 2.14 0.29 8.15
CA ALA A 281 1.54 1.57 8.52
C ALA A 281 0.07 1.69 8.07
N ASN A 282 -0.30 1.10 6.94
CA ASN A 282 -1.69 1.03 6.49
C ASN A 282 -2.50 -0.03 7.26
N ILE A 283 -1.90 -1.12 7.72
CA ILE A 283 -2.57 -2.12 8.56
C ILE A 283 -2.92 -1.53 9.93
N ALA A 284 -1.98 -0.81 10.55
CA ALA A 284 -2.13 -0.20 11.88
C ALA A 284 -1.75 1.29 11.85
N PRO A 285 -2.62 2.16 11.29
CA PRO A 285 -2.35 3.59 11.20
C PRO A 285 -2.05 4.22 12.56
N SER A 286 -0.95 4.95 12.66
CA SER A 286 -0.53 5.62 13.88
C SER A 286 0.38 6.81 13.60
N GLY A 287 0.71 7.58 14.66
CA GLY A 287 1.63 8.70 14.59
C GLY A 287 1.11 9.88 13.73
N PRO A 288 2.00 10.71 13.18
CA PRO A 288 1.61 11.93 12.49
C PRO A 288 0.79 11.70 11.22
N LEU A 289 0.91 10.53 10.60
CA LEU A 289 0.17 10.17 9.37
C LEU A 289 -1.12 9.39 9.62
N GLN A 290 -1.50 9.12 10.87
CA GLN A 290 -2.68 8.31 11.18
C GLN A 290 -3.91 8.75 10.40
N ARG A 291 -4.29 10.03 10.46
CA ARG A 291 -5.48 10.55 9.76
C ARG A 291 -5.40 10.41 8.24
N ALA A 292 -4.21 10.58 7.67
CA ALA A 292 -4.02 10.46 6.23
C ALA A 292 -4.16 8.99 5.77
N LEU A 293 -3.57 8.06 6.52
CA LEU A 293 -3.66 6.63 6.25
C LEU A 293 -5.09 6.11 6.44
N GLU A 294 -5.77 6.47 7.54
CA GLU A 294 -7.19 6.17 7.75
C GLU A 294 -8.07 6.76 6.64
N GLY A 295 -7.79 8.01 6.21
CA GLY A 295 -8.46 8.66 5.09
C GLY A 295 -8.30 7.93 3.77
N SER A 296 -7.16 7.27 3.52
CA SER A 296 -6.91 6.47 2.32
C SER A 296 -7.74 5.18 2.27
N HIS A 297 -8.28 4.76 3.40
CA HIS A 297 -9.17 3.59 3.50
C HIS A 297 -10.65 3.92 3.24
N VAL A 298 -11.00 5.20 3.06
CA VAL A 298 -12.37 5.59 2.72
C VAL A 298 -12.67 5.29 1.25
N GLY A 299 -13.81 4.63 1.00
CA GLY A 299 -14.29 4.33 -0.34
C GLY A 299 -15.27 5.39 -0.84
N TYR A 300 -15.08 5.89 -2.04
CA TYR A 300 -15.86 6.99 -2.59
C TYR A 300 -16.77 6.60 -3.76
N PHE A 301 -16.31 5.66 -4.59
CA PHE A 301 -17.04 5.25 -5.79
C PHE A 301 -17.04 3.73 -5.95
N GLN A 302 -18.19 3.18 -6.29
CA GLN A 302 -18.31 1.77 -6.70
C GLN A 302 -18.11 1.66 -8.21
N ALA A 303 -17.18 0.81 -8.65
CA ALA A 303 -16.90 0.48 -10.05
C ALA A 303 -16.93 -1.04 -10.22
N GLY A 304 -18.04 -1.60 -10.68
CA GLY A 304 -18.24 -3.05 -10.66
C GLY A 304 -18.10 -3.65 -9.27
N GLY A 305 -17.24 -4.66 -9.11
CA GLY A 305 -16.93 -5.29 -7.81
C GLY A 305 -15.92 -4.52 -6.96
N MET A 306 -15.25 -3.50 -7.51
CA MET A 306 -14.22 -2.71 -6.86
C MET A 306 -14.78 -1.41 -6.30
N VAL A 307 -14.29 -0.98 -5.13
CA VAL A 307 -14.52 0.38 -4.63
C VAL A 307 -13.24 1.19 -4.78
N GLN A 308 -13.38 2.37 -5.40
CA GLN A 308 -12.29 3.33 -5.55
C GLN A 308 -12.17 4.21 -4.30
N GLY A 309 -11.04 4.11 -3.62
CA GLY A 309 -10.59 5.05 -2.60
C GLY A 309 -9.58 6.05 -3.16
N LEU A 310 -8.95 6.84 -2.28
CA LEU A 310 -7.79 7.65 -2.63
C LEU A 310 -6.52 6.81 -2.50
N GLY A 311 -5.90 6.50 -3.65
CA GLY A 311 -4.68 5.70 -3.74
C GLY A 311 -4.90 4.20 -3.77
N TRP A 312 -5.83 3.66 -2.98
CA TRP A 312 -6.11 2.23 -2.90
C TRP A 312 -7.40 1.84 -3.59
N GLU A 313 -7.39 0.66 -4.22
CA GLU A 313 -8.55 -0.06 -4.72
C GLU A 313 -8.97 -1.07 -3.65
N GLN A 314 -10.29 -1.16 -3.37
CA GLN A 314 -10.83 -1.82 -2.20
C GLN A 314 -11.81 -2.91 -2.59
N TYR A 315 -11.78 -4.03 -1.87
CA TYR A 315 -12.67 -5.17 -2.05
C TYR A 315 -13.16 -5.69 -0.69
N PRO A 316 -14.37 -6.26 -0.62
CA PRO A 316 -14.79 -6.98 0.59
C PRO A 316 -13.84 -8.17 0.82
N TYR A 317 -13.56 -8.47 2.08
CA TYR A 317 -12.73 -9.62 2.44
C TYR A 317 -13.57 -10.63 3.25
N PRO A 318 -13.50 -11.95 2.99
CA PRO A 318 -12.68 -12.59 1.97
C PRO A 318 -13.11 -12.23 0.55
N VAL A 319 -12.12 -12.13 -0.35
CA VAL A 319 -12.34 -11.79 -1.75
C VAL A 319 -11.99 -12.99 -2.64
N THR A 320 -12.76 -13.24 -3.68
CA THR A 320 -12.43 -14.26 -4.67
C THR A 320 -11.34 -13.78 -5.62
N GLN A 321 -10.50 -14.70 -6.11
CA GLN A 321 -9.49 -14.39 -7.11
C GLN A 321 -10.12 -13.75 -8.37
N GLU A 322 -11.30 -14.24 -8.78
CA GLU A 322 -12.03 -13.71 -9.91
C GLU A 322 -12.40 -12.22 -9.74
N MET A 323 -12.94 -11.85 -8.58
CA MET A 323 -13.27 -10.46 -8.28
C MET A 323 -12.04 -9.55 -8.31
N LEU A 324 -10.91 -10.00 -7.74
CA LEU A 324 -9.65 -9.26 -7.80
C LEU A 324 -9.14 -9.11 -9.24
N LEU A 325 -9.21 -10.18 -10.04
CA LEU A 325 -8.80 -10.14 -11.45
C LEU A 325 -9.67 -9.19 -12.25
N ALA A 326 -10.99 -9.21 -12.05
CA ALA A 326 -11.93 -8.31 -12.74
C ALA A 326 -11.64 -6.83 -12.41
N GLY A 327 -11.40 -6.50 -11.15
CA GLY A 327 -11.09 -5.13 -10.75
C GLY A 327 -9.70 -4.64 -11.15
N ASN A 328 -8.77 -5.56 -11.49
CA ASN A 328 -7.43 -5.26 -12.01
C ASN A 328 -7.29 -5.55 -13.50
N ALA A 329 -8.42 -5.74 -14.22
CA ALA A 329 -8.42 -6.02 -15.64
C ALA A 329 -7.95 -4.80 -16.48
N GLU A 330 -7.48 -5.07 -17.68
CA GLU A 330 -7.02 -4.01 -18.61
C GLU A 330 -8.15 -3.00 -18.93
N THR A 331 -9.39 -3.45 -18.97
CA THR A 331 -10.57 -2.60 -19.14
C THR A 331 -10.71 -1.56 -18.03
N MET A 332 -10.38 -1.92 -16.77
CA MET A 332 -10.38 -0.99 -15.64
C MET A 332 -9.29 0.07 -15.73
N ILE A 333 -8.25 -0.18 -16.51
CA ILE A 333 -7.12 0.73 -16.71
C ILE A 333 -7.31 1.60 -17.94
N ARG A 334 -7.77 1.01 -19.06
CA ARG A 334 -7.79 1.69 -20.36
C ARG A 334 -9.13 2.29 -20.76
N GLN A 335 -10.23 1.83 -20.15
CA GLN A 335 -11.58 2.26 -20.54
C GLN A 335 -12.22 3.13 -19.45
N ALA A 336 -13.20 3.93 -19.86
CA ALA A 336 -14.12 4.59 -18.95
C ALA A 336 -15.11 3.54 -18.41
N ASN A 337 -15.17 3.42 -17.08
CA ASN A 337 -16.05 2.48 -16.40
C ASN A 337 -17.12 3.27 -15.64
N PRO A 338 -18.41 2.97 -15.81
CA PRO A 338 -19.47 3.61 -15.02
C PRO A 338 -19.23 3.46 -13.52
N VAL A 339 -19.51 4.50 -12.76
CA VAL A 339 -19.38 4.48 -11.29
C VAL A 339 -20.63 4.96 -10.60
N THR A 340 -20.84 4.45 -9.39
CA THR A 340 -21.84 4.98 -8.46
C THR A 340 -21.13 5.64 -7.28
N ARG A 341 -21.41 6.92 -7.05
CA ARG A 341 -20.89 7.63 -5.87
C ARG A 341 -21.51 7.06 -4.60
N LEU A 342 -20.67 6.76 -3.62
CA LEU A 342 -21.12 6.28 -2.31
C LEU A 342 -21.47 7.48 -1.42
N VAL A 343 -22.71 7.53 -0.95
CA VAL A 343 -23.24 8.61 -0.09
C VAL A 343 -23.97 7.97 1.10
N PRO A 344 -23.45 8.07 2.33
CA PRO A 344 -22.14 8.64 2.67
C PRO A 344 -20.97 7.82 2.08
N PRO A 345 -19.73 8.38 1.99
CA PRO A 345 -18.55 7.60 1.66
C PRO A 345 -18.41 6.39 2.59
N ARG A 346 -17.96 5.26 2.04
CA ARG A 346 -17.82 4.04 2.81
C ARG A 346 -16.60 4.15 3.72
N ALA A 347 -16.83 4.22 5.02
CA ALA A 347 -15.77 4.09 6.01
C ALA A 347 -15.04 2.74 5.84
N ALA A 348 -13.78 2.66 6.23
CA ALA A 348 -13.04 1.42 6.25
C ALA A 348 -13.83 0.36 7.02
N ALA A 349 -14.38 -0.62 6.31
CA ALA A 349 -14.98 -1.77 6.96
C ALA A 349 -13.85 -2.66 7.47
N LEU A 350 -14.04 -3.27 8.64
CA LEU A 350 -13.05 -4.15 9.25
C LEU A 350 -12.57 -5.28 8.33
N ALA A 351 -13.44 -5.75 7.42
CA ALA A 351 -13.13 -6.81 6.48
C ALA A 351 -12.95 -6.27 5.05
N THR A 352 -11.88 -5.52 4.81
CA THR A 352 -11.55 -4.96 3.49
C THR A 352 -10.14 -5.38 3.08
N LEU A 353 -10.02 -5.85 1.83
CA LEU A 353 -8.73 -5.98 1.15
C LEU A 353 -8.46 -4.70 0.37
N PHE A 354 -7.28 -4.15 0.55
CA PHE A 354 -6.74 -3.03 -0.21
C PHE A 354 -5.65 -3.53 -1.13
N ASN A 355 -5.63 -3.06 -2.38
CA ASN A 355 -4.54 -3.39 -3.29
C ASN A 355 -4.15 -2.24 -4.21
N LYS A 356 -2.96 -2.35 -4.79
CA LYS A 356 -2.51 -1.54 -5.90
C LYS A 356 -1.51 -2.29 -6.76
N THR A 357 -1.68 -2.21 -8.07
CA THR A 357 -0.71 -2.65 -9.07
C THR A 357 0.18 -1.50 -9.53
N GLY A 358 1.39 -1.81 -9.97
CA GLY A 358 2.28 -0.84 -10.58
C GLY A 358 3.06 -1.44 -11.75
N SER A 359 3.28 -0.64 -12.78
CA SER A 359 4.06 -1.02 -13.97
C SER A 359 4.85 0.16 -14.50
N THR A 360 6.04 -0.12 -15.00
CA THR A 360 6.82 0.71 -15.91
C THR A 360 7.26 -0.14 -17.09
N GLY A 361 8.04 0.40 -18.02
CA GLY A 361 8.50 -0.36 -19.18
C GLY A 361 9.32 -1.61 -18.85
N GLY A 362 9.95 -1.66 -17.67
CA GLY A 362 10.80 -2.77 -17.24
C GLY A 362 10.46 -3.37 -15.88
N PHE A 363 9.44 -2.87 -15.17
CA PHE A 363 9.15 -3.32 -13.81
C PHE A 363 7.68 -3.61 -13.60
N GLY A 364 7.41 -4.59 -12.74
CA GLY A 364 6.07 -4.95 -12.32
C GLY A 364 5.99 -5.07 -10.80
N ALA A 365 4.97 -4.45 -10.20
CA ALA A 365 4.77 -4.46 -8.76
C ALA A 365 3.32 -4.74 -8.39
N TYR A 366 3.13 -5.31 -7.19
CA TYR A 366 1.83 -5.50 -6.58
C TYR A 366 1.94 -5.38 -5.06
N VAL A 367 0.98 -4.69 -4.47
CA VAL A 367 0.84 -4.57 -3.03
C VAL A 367 -0.60 -4.86 -2.65
N ALA A 368 -0.80 -5.67 -1.61
CA ALA A 368 -2.12 -5.91 -1.04
C ALA A 368 -2.02 -6.15 0.47
N PHE A 369 -3.06 -5.75 1.21
CA PHE A 369 -3.14 -5.95 2.65
C PHE A 369 -4.58 -6.01 3.13
N VAL A 370 -4.77 -6.64 4.30
CA VAL A 370 -6.06 -6.80 4.99
C VAL A 370 -5.87 -6.40 6.45
N PRO A 371 -6.21 -5.15 6.84
CA PRO A 371 -6.02 -4.67 8.21
C PRO A 371 -6.64 -5.57 9.28
N ALA A 372 -7.88 -6.03 9.07
CA ALA A 372 -8.60 -6.89 10.02
C ALA A 372 -7.94 -8.27 10.26
N ARG A 373 -6.98 -8.65 9.43
CA ARG A 373 -6.20 -9.90 9.56
C ARG A 373 -4.74 -9.64 9.89
N GLU A 374 -4.34 -8.38 9.93
CA GLU A 374 -2.96 -7.94 10.12
C GLU A 374 -1.98 -8.59 9.14
N ILE A 375 -2.45 -8.85 7.89
CA ILE A 375 -1.65 -9.48 6.84
C ILE A 375 -1.44 -8.53 5.67
N GLY A 376 -0.28 -8.68 5.02
CA GLY A 376 0.03 -7.92 3.81
C GLY A 376 1.14 -8.53 3.00
N VAL A 377 1.17 -8.20 1.73
CA VAL A 377 2.13 -8.68 0.73
C VAL A 377 2.63 -7.55 -0.15
N VAL A 378 3.92 -7.58 -0.45
CA VAL A 378 4.61 -6.73 -1.42
C VAL A 378 5.32 -7.64 -2.42
N ILE A 379 5.14 -7.39 -3.70
CA ILE A 379 5.82 -8.10 -4.80
C ILE A 379 6.44 -7.03 -5.70
N LEU A 380 7.76 -7.05 -5.85
CA LEU A 380 8.53 -6.14 -6.71
C LEU A 380 9.37 -6.98 -7.67
N ALA A 381 9.23 -6.73 -8.97
CA ALA A 381 9.91 -7.50 -10.00
C ALA A 381 10.53 -6.57 -11.06
N ASN A 382 11.69 -6.94 -11.56
CA ASN A 382 12.39 -6.19 -12.60
C ASN A 382 12.04 -6.68 -14.02
N ARG A 383 10.79 -7.06 -14.22
CA ARG A 383 10.12 -7.23 -15.50
C ARG A 383 8.65 -6.87 -15.37
N ASN A 384 8.11 -6.19 -16.38
CA ASN A 384 6.69 -5.86 -16.45
C ASN A 384 5.90 -7.09 -16.94
N PHE A 385 5.74 -8.10 -16.08
CA PHE A 385 4.94 -9.28 -16.41
C PHE A 385 3.44 -9.03 -16.16
N PRO A 386 2.52 -9.82 -16.75
CA PRO A 386 1.09 -9.50 -16.75
C PRO A 386 0.49 -9.25 -15.37
N ILE A 387 -0.33 -8.22 -15.25
CA ILE A 387 -1.05 -7.87 -14.02
C ILE A 387 -1.83 -9.05 -13.45
N PRO A 388 -2.59 -9.85 -14.25
CA PRO A 388 -3.30 -11.00 -13.72
C PRO A 388 -2.39 -12.02 -13.00
N ALA A 389 -1.16 -12.21 -13.48
CA ALA A 389 -0.21 -13.11 -12.84
C ALA A 389 0.23 -12.58 -11.46
N ARG A 390 0.51 -11.27 -11.35
CA ARG A 390 0.87 -10.63 -10.06
C ARG A 390 -0.25 -10.73 -9.04
N VAL A 391 -1.49 -10.46 -9.48
CA VAL A 391 -2.70 -10.52 -8.63
C VAL A 391 -2.92 -11.95 -8.13
N LYS A 392 -2.75 -12.97 -9.00
CA LYS A 392 -2.85 -14.38 -8.60
C LYS A 392 -1.82 -14.76 -7.55
N VAL A 393 -0.55 -14.36 -7.74
CA VAL A 393 0.51 -14.59 -6.73
C VAL A 393 0.13 -13.91 -5.42
N GLY A 394 -0.23 -12.63 -5.44
CA GLY A 394 -0.60 -11.90 -4.23
C GLY A 394 -1.80 -12.51 -3.51
N HIS A 395 -2.84 -12.93 -4.24
CA HIS A 395 -4.01 -13.61 -3.67
C HIS A 395 -3.64 -14.95 -3.01
N ALA A 396 -2.82 -15.76 -3.68
CA ALA A 396 -2.36 -17.04 -3.14
C ALA A 396 -1.54 -16.84 -1.86
N LEU A 397 -0.62 -15.85 -1.85
CA LEU A 397 0.17 -15.52 -0.67
C LEU A 397 -0.69 -15.06 0.51
N LEU A 398 -1.67 -14.17 0.27
CA LEU A 398 -2.60 -13.76 1.33
C LEU A 398 -3.38 -14.93 1.90
N GLY A 399 -3.77 -15.91 1.07
CA GLY A 399 -4.43 -17.14 1.50
C GLY A 399 -3.55 -17.97 2.45
N VAL A 400 -2.27 -18.06 2.16
CA VAL A 400 -1.29 -18.77 3.04
C VAL A 400 -1.14 -18.07 4.39
N LEU A 401 -1.08 -16.71 4.38
CA LEU A 401 -0.86 -15.92 5.60
C LEU A 401 -2.04 -15.95 6.59
N VAL A 402 -3.24 -16.33 6.16
CA VAL A 402 -4.42 -16.47 7.04
C VAL A 402 -4.39 -17.77 7.85
N HIS A 403 -3.72 -18.81 7.34
CA HIS A 403 -3.74 -20.16 7.91
C HIS A 403 -2.41 -20.53 8.62
N GLY A 404 -1.42 -19.67 8.61
CA GLY A 404 -0.17 -19.75 9.36
C GLY A 404 -0.20 -18.80 10.54
#